data_8b1bbcd9088cd9e15e89198d3c87af94
#
_entry.id   8b1bbcd9088cd9e15e89198d3c87af94
#
_cell.length_a   1.000
_cell.length_b   1.000
_cell.length_c   1.000
_cell.angle_alpha   90.00
_cell.angle_beta   90.00
_cell.angle_gamma   90.00
#
_symmetry.space_group_name_H-M   'P 1'
#
loop_
_entity.id
_entity.type
_entity.pdbx_description
1 polymer ?
#
loop_
_entity_poly.entity_id
_entity_poly.type
_entity_poly.pdbx_seq_one_letter_code
_entity_poly.pdbx_strand_id
1 'polypeptide(L)'
;MRFRSAIGAASLCAGMALTVSASGETAVAVHPVKGVLILDETAYRLDGAALPHPEALCKANSGTWRCGETAWATLQNHVMSGRVDCRPLVSLSASTSTTDSLPAECTLNGASLNTWLVRYGWALADDSPAAPFQEEEMQAQQEALGIWRDGFMPPSEWRAAASSECNVCSARHESIVRSKEKRQQTSGSQNAD
;
A
#
# COMPACT_ATOMS: atom_id res chain seq x y z
N MET A 1 36.20 8.50 83.68
CA MET A 1 36.57 8.50 82.27
C MET A 1 35.64 7.52 81.51
N ARG A 2 34.72 8.01 80.73
CA ARG A 2 33.73 7.17 80.00
C ARG A 2 33.96 7.35 78.50
N PHE A 3 34.43 6.30 77.84
CA PHE A 3 34.50 6.22 76.35
C PHE A 3 33.13 5.84 75.84
N ARG A 4 32.61 6.67 74.93
CA ARG A 4 31.43 6.39 74.13
C ARG A 4 31.88 5.98 72.70
N SER A 5 31.65 4.72 72.39
CA SER A 5 31.76 4.20 71.00
C SER A 5 30.60 4.69 70.16
N ALA A 6 30.89 5.31 69.01
CA ALA A 6 29.94 5.66 68.01
C ALA A 6 29.89 4.51 67.00
N ILE A 7 28.72 3.94 66.78
CA ILE A 7 28.44 2.93 65.75
C ILE A 7 27.95 3.65 64.53
N GLY A 8 28.75 3.61 63.46
CA GLY A 8 28.36 4.13 62.14
C GLY A 8 27.43 3.15 61.41
N ALA A 9 26.26 3.62 61.10
CA ALA A 9 25.33 2.88 60.23
C ALA A 9 25.70 3.07 58.77
N ALA A 10 26.13 2.01 58.10
CA ALA A 10 26.32 1.97 56.66
C ALA A 10 24.98 1.74 55.96
N SER A 11 24.50 2.76 55.25
CA SER A 11 23.30 2.68 54.41
C SER A 11 23.65 2.04 53.07
N LEU A 12 23.20 0.81 52.83
CA LEU A 12 23.25 0.16 51.52
C LEU A 12 22.11 0.73 50.66
N CYS A 13 22.44 1.59 49.71
CA CYS A 13 21.54 1.93 48.58
C CYS A 13 21.53 0.77 47.58
N ALA A 14 20.48 -0.07 47.65
CA ALA A 14 20.19 -1.05 46.62
C ALA A 14 19.69 -0.30 45.35
N GLY A 15 20.55 -0.15 44.35
CA GLY A 15 20.18 0.38 43.05
C GLY A 15 19.30 -0.63 42.32
N MET A 16 18.00 -0.33 42.20
CA MET A 16 17.09 -1.05 41.34
C MET A 16 17.42 -0.64 39.89
N ALA A 17 18.09 -1.52 39.12
CA ALA A 17 18.24 -1.38 37.72
C ALA A 17 16.89 -1.61 37.05
N LEU A 18 16.23 -0.54 36.61
CA LEU A 18 15.07 -0.62 35.71
C LEU A 18 15.57 -1.11 34.36
N THR A 19 15.36 -2.38 34.07
CA THR A 19 15.49 -2.90 32.69
C THR A 19 14.38 -2.33 31.86
N VAL A 20 14.66 -1.30 31.07
CA VAL A 20 13.79 -0.84 30.01
C VAL A 20 13.79 -1.94 28.96
N SER A 21 12.75 -2.76 28.93
CA SER A 21 12.47 -3.64 27.80
C SER A 21 12.16 -2.72 26.62
N ALA A 22 13.09 -2.61 25.67
CA ALA A 22 12.78 -2.03 24.37
C ALA A 22 11.72 -2.95 23.74
N SER A 23 10.47 -2.51 23.76
CA SER A 23 9.42 -3.09 22.92
C SER A 23 9.88 -2.88 21.49
N GLY A 24 10.36 -3.94 20.83
CA GLY A 24 10.70 -3.91 19.43
C GLY A 24 9.42 -3.52 18.67
N GLU A 25 9.35 -2.28 18.24
CA GLU A 25 8.30 -1.78 17.37
C GLU A 25 8.47 -2.49 16.05
N THR A 26 7.55 -3.37 15.70
CA THR A 26 7.56 -4.13 14.46
C THR A 26 7.47 -3.13 13.31
N ALA A 27 8.54 -3.05 12.51
CA ALA A 27 8.56 -2.13 11.37
C ALA A 27 7.58 -2.62 10.30
N VAL A 28 6.53 -1.85 10.04
CA VAL A 28 5.57 -2.12 8.99
C VAL A 28 5.71 -1.10 7.87
N ALA A 29 5.76 -1.59 6.63
CA ALA A 29 5.80 -0.75 5.44
C ALA A 29 4.86 -1.30 4.36
N VAL A 30 4.36 -0.42 3.51
CA VAL A 30 3.52 -0.77 2.36
C VAL A 30 4.30 -0.52 1.09
N HIS A 31 4.28 -1.47 0.16
CA HIS A 31 4.92 -1.34 -1.15
C HIS A 31 3.89 -1.44 -2.28
N PRO A 32 3.27 -0.32 -2.71
CA PRO A 32 2.14 -0.30 -3.63
C PRO A 32 2.43 -0.96 -4.98
N VAL A 33 3.59 -0.71 -5.56
CA VAL A 33 3.98 -1.23 -6.90
C VAL A 33 4.11 -2.75 -6.88
N LYS A 34 4.60 -3.33 -5.78
CA LYS A 34 4.68 -4.79 -5.62
C LYS A 34 3.37 -5.39 -5.10
N GLY A 35 2.43 -4.59 -4.63
CA GLY A 35 1.16 -5.05 -4.08
C GLY A 35 1.32 -5.79 -2.74
N VAL A 36 2.28 -5.39 -1.90
CA VAL A 36 2.63 -6.10 -0.67
C VAL A 36 2.72 -5.18 0.54
N LEU A 37 2.49 -5.78 1.70
CA LEU A 37 2.81 -5.26 3.01
C LEU A 37 4.10 -5.91 3.49
N ILE A 38 5.04 -5.15 4.00
CA ILE A 38 6.31 -5.64 4.52
C ILE A 38 6.28 -5.54 6.03
N LEU A 39 6.50 -6.67 6.70
CA LEU A 39 6.57 -6.78 8.16
C LEU A 39 7.84 -7.54 8.52
N ASP A 40 8.73 -6.93 9.27
CA ASP A 40 10.02 -7.52 9.65
C ASP A 40 10.77 -8.14 8.45
N GLU A 41 10.95 -7.36 7.37
CA GLU A 41 11.61 -7.74 6.12
C GLU A 41 10.89 -8.82 5.29
N THR A 42 9.78 -9.36 5.79
CA THR A 42 8.97 -10.35 5.06
C THR A 42 7.85 -9.64 4.29
N ALA A 43 7.75 -9.96 3.00
CA ALA A 43 6.70 -9.41 2.15
C ALA A 43 5.46 -10.31 2.16
N TYR A 44 4.31 -9.72 2.48
CA TYR A 44 3.02 -10.38 2.53
C TYR A 44 2.07 -9.78 1.50
N ARG A 45 1.39 -10.63 0.75
CA ARG A 45 0.25 -10.27 -0.09
C ARG A 45 -1.03 -10.59 0.68
N LEU A 46 -1.91 -9.61 0.80
CA LEU A 46 -3.19 -9.79 1.50
C LEU A 46 -4.08 -10.75 0.71
N ASP A 47 -4.32 -11.95 1.25
CA ASP A 47 -5.09 -12.98 0.58
C ASP A 47 -6.58 -12.61 0.55
N GLY A 48 -7.23 -12.82 -0.59
CA GLY A 48 -8.64 -12.49 -0.80
C GLY A 48 -8.96 -11.00 -0.93
N ALA A 49 -7.98 -10.10 -0.73
CA ALA A 49 -8.18 -8.66 -0.81
C ALA A 49 -7.21 -8.02 -1.82
N ALA A 50 -7.71 -7.73 -3.02
CA ALA A 50 -6.94 -7.16 -4.12
C ALA A 50 -7.03 -5.63 -4.13
N LEU A 51 -6.00 -4.94 -3.66
CA LEU A 51 -5.93 -3.49 -3.80
C LEU A 51 -5.75 -3.11 -5.28
N PRO A 52 -6.35 -1.98 -5.71
CA PRO A 52 -6.16 -1.49 -7.07
C PRO A 52 -4.70 -1.11 -7.32
N HIS A 53 -4.27 -1.19 -8.59
CA HIS A 53 -2.94 -0.71 -8.96
C HIS A 53 -2.75 0.76 -8.51
N PRO A 54 -1.56 1.20 -8.07
CA PRO A 54 -1.35 2.57 -7.60
C PRO A 54 -1.77 3.65 -8.60
N GLU A 55 -1.66 3.36 -9.90
CA GLU A 55 -2.05 4.28 -10.97
C GLU A 55 -3.52 4.16 -11.38
N ALA A 56 -4.30 3.28 -10.73
CA ALA A 56 -5.70 3.07 -11.07
C ALA A 56 -6.53 4.34 -10.87
N LEU A 57 -7.41 4.59 -11.83
CA LEU A 57 -8.35 5.69 -11.84
C LEU A 57 -9.76 5.17 -11.57
N CYS A 58 -10.53 5.91 -10.80
CA CYS A 58 -11.95 5.68 -10.56
C CYS A 58 -12.76 6.87 -11.06
N LYS A 59 -14.07 6.64 -11.30
CA LYS A 59 -14.99 7.71 -11.72
C LYS A 59 -15.20 8.71 -10.57
N ALA A 60 -15.44 9.95 -10.95
CA ALA A 60 -15.93 11.02 -10.09
C ALA A 60 -16.98 11.82 -10.84
N ASN A 61 -17.81 12.59 -10.13
CA ASN A 61 -18.87 13.40 -10.75
C ASN A 61 -18.34 14.37 -11.83
N SER A 62 -17.09 14.81 -11.71
CA SER A 62 -16.43 15.75 -12.62
C SER A 62 -15.18 15.19 -13.30
N GLY A 63 -15.15 13.88 -13.60
CA GLY A 63 -14.01 13.26 -14.26
C GLY A 63 -13.53 11.97 -13.58
N THR A 64 -12.24 11.89 -13.30
CA THR A 64 -11.61 10.74 -12.65
C THR A 64 -10.76 11.19 -11.45
N TRP A 65 -10.50 10.26 -10.53
CA TRP A 65 -9.60 10.47 -9.40
C TRP A 65 -8.68 9.26 -9.20
N ARG A 66 -7.53 9.48 -8.58
CA ARG A 66 -6.49 8.46 -8.36
C ARG A 66 -6.85 7.55 -7.19
N CYS A 67 -7.79 6.65 -7.41
CA CYS A 67 -8.27 5.76 -6.37
C CYS A 67 -7.23 4.75 -5.92
N GLY A 68 -6.36 4.29 -6.81
CA GLY A 68 -5.28 3.39 -6.47
C GLY A 68 -4.31 4.01 -5.47
N GLU A 69 -3.83 5.21 -5.74
CA GLU A 69 -2.96 5.96 -4.83
C GLU A 69 -3.63 6.17 -3.47
N THR A 70 -4.91 6.56 -3.49
CA THR A 70 -5.67 6.79 -2.26
C THR A 70 -5.86 5.50 -1.44
N ALA A 71 -6.15 4.37 -2.09
CA ALA A 71 -6.30 3.09 -1.41
C ALA A 71 -5.01 2.67 -0.68
N TRP A 72 -3.86 2.79 -1.35
CA TRP A 72 -2.56 2.48 -0.75
C TRP A 72 -2.17 3.44 0.37
N ALA A 73 -2.45 4.74 0.20
CA ALA A 73 -2.23 5.73 1.27
C ALA A 73 -3.13 5.45 2.49
N THR A 74 -4.37 5.04 2.25
CA THR A 74 -5.30 4.67 3.32
C THR A 74 -4.82 3.42 4.07
N LEU A 75 -4.36 2.39 3.36
CA LEU A 75 -3.74 1.22 3.99
C LEU A 75 -2.51 1.63 4.81
N GLN A 76 -1.60 2.43 4.25
CA GLN A 76 -0.40 2.90 4.96
C GLN A 76 -0.76 3.62 6.26
N ASN A 77 -1.70 4.56 6.22
CA ASN A 77 -2.15 5.28 7.41
C ASN A 77 -2.82 4.34 8.43
N HIS A 78 -3.59 3.37 7.95
CA HIS A 78 -4.29 2.43 8.83
C HIS A 78 -3.31 1.52 9.57
N VAL A 79 -2.34 0.92 8.88
CA VAL A 79 -1.35 0.03 9.52
C VAL A 79 -0.43 0.76 10.51
N MET A 80 -0.22 2.06 10.33
CA MET A 80 0.53 2.89 11.28
C MET A 80 -0.25 3.20 12.57
N SER A 81 -1.55 2.92 12.63
CA SER A 81 -2.38 3.22 13.80
C SER A 81 -2.35 2.15 14.89
N GLY A 82 -1.62 1.04 14.69
CA GLY A 82 -1.56 -0.02 15.67
C GLY A 82 -0.59 -1.14 15.32
N ARG A 83 -0.71 -2.24 16.06
CA ARG A 83 0.13 -3.42 15.84
C ARG A 83 -0.43 -4.27 14.70
N VAL A 84 0.41 -4.54 13.71
CA VAL A 84 0.11 -5.46 12.61
C VAL A 84 0.73 -6.83 12.90
N ASP A 85 -0.07 -7.88 12.69
CA ASP A 85 0.38 -9.27 12.71
C ASP A 85 -0.10 -9.95 11.43
N CYS A 86 0.78 -10.69 10.72
CA CYS A 86 0.43 -11.41 9.50
C CYS A 86 0.68 -12.91 9.68
N ARG A 87 -0.30 -13.72 9.31
CA ARG A 87 -0.21 -15.17 9.30
C ARG A 87 -0.17 -15.67 7.86
N PRO A 88 0.94 -16.25 7.40
CA PRO A 88 1.00 -16.82 6.05
C PRO A 88 -0.01 -17.94 5.87
N LEU A 89 -0.66 -17.99 4.71
CA LEU A 89 -1.51 -19.10 4.29
C LEU A 89 -0.64 -20.10 3.51
N VAL A 90 -0.44 -21.27 4.06
CA VAL A 90 0.31 -22.33 3.42
C VAL A 90 -0.63 -23.07 2.48
N SER A 91 -0.49 -22.86 1.16
CA SER A 91 -1.14 -23.68 0.17
C SER A 91 -0.36 -24.99 -0.01
N LEU A 92 -0.99 -26.13 0.25
CA LEU A 92 -0.43 -27.46 -0.03
C LEU A 92 -0.22 -27.72 -1.54
N SER A 93 -0.76 -26.84 -2.38
CA SER A 93 -0.59 -26.86 -3.84
C SER A 93 0.49 -25.88 -4.31
N ALA A 94 1.45 -25.56 -3.46
CA ALA A 94 2.56 -24.68 -3.84
C ALA A 94 3.38 -25.34 -4.96
N SER A 95 2.93 -25.17 -6.20
CA SER A 95 3.87 -24.94 -7.27
C SER A 95 4.75 -23.78 -6.79
N THR A 96 6.05 -23.99 -6.83
CA THR A 96 7.08 -22.97 -6.60
C THR A 96 6.83 -21.76 -7.48
N SER A 97 5.82 -20.98 -7.13
CA SER A 97 5.60 -19.66 -7.71
C SER A 97 6.68 -18.77 -7.13
N THR A 98 7.57 -18.32 -7.97
CA THR A 98 8.66 -17.39 -7.70
C THR A 98 8.15 -15.99 -7.37
N THR A 99 7.04 -15.88 -6.64
CA THR A 99 6.57 -14.60 -6.09
C THR A 99 7.28 -14.39 -4.76
N ASP A 100 8.08 -13.34 -4.69
CA ASP A 100 8.84 -12.91 -3.50
C ASP A 100 7.94 -12.51 -2.30
N SER A 101 6.65 -12.92 -2.29
CA SER A 101 5.68 -12.56 -1.26
C SER A 101 4.78 -13.73 -0.88
N LEU A 102 4.47 -13.81 0.42
CA LEU A 102 3.61 -14.85 0.99
C LEU A 102 2.14 -14.39 1.01
N PRO A 103 1.18 -15.18 0.52
CA PRO A 103 -0.23 -14.91 0.76
C PRO A 103 -0.50 -15.01 2.26
N ALA A 104 -1.20 -14.04 2.83
CA ALA A 104 -1.41 -13.98 4.26
C ALA A 104 -2.76 -13.37 4.64
N GLU A 105 -3.26 -13.78 5.79
CA GLU A 105 -4.23 -13.03 6.55
C GLU A 105 -3.48 -12.13 7.52
N CYS A 106 -3.71 -10.83 7.42
CA CYS A 106 -3.12 -9.84 8.31
C CYS A 106 -4.19 -9.23 9.22
N THR A 107 -3.78 -8.88 10.43
CA THR A 107 -4.64 -8.22 11.40
C THR A 107 -4.00 -6.93 11.89
N LEU A 108 -4.83 -5.95 12.21
CA LEU A 108 -4.43 -4.73 12.92
C LEU A 108 -5.12 -4.73 14.28
N ASN A 109 -4.34 -4.75 15.36
CA ASN A 109 -4.84 -4.88 16.74
C ASN A 109 -5.81 -6.07 16.93
N GLY A 110 -5.59 -7.16 16.20
CA GLY A 110 -6.42 -8.38 16.22
C GLY A 110 -7.65 -8.36 15.32
N ALA A 111 -7.99 -7.24 14.68
CA ALA A 111 -9.06 -7.16 13.68
C ALA A 111 -8.52 -7.47 12.27
N SER A 112 -9.26 -8.22 11.45
CA SER A 112 -8.82 -8.57 10.09
C SER A 112 -8.65 -7.32 9.21
N LEU A 113 -7.42 -7.11 8.76
CA LEU A 113 -7.05 -6.05 7.84
C LEU A 113 -7.59 -6.33 6.43
N ASN A 114 -7.58 -7.60 6.01
CA ASN A 114 -8.08 -8.03 4.73
C ASN A 114 -9.59 -7.74 4.60
N THR A 115 -10.38 -8.16 5.59
CA THR A 115 -11.81 -7.87 5.66
C THR A 115 -12.08 -6.36 5.68
N TRP A 116 -11.33 -5.62 6.49
CA TRP A 116 -11.50 -4.17 6.60
C TRP A 116 -11.32 -3.46 5.27
N LEU A 117 -10.28 -3.82 4.50
CA LEU A 117 -10.01 -3.20 3.21
C LEU A 117 -11.16 -3.40 2.22
N VAL A 118 -11.71 -4.61 2.13
CA VAL A 118 -12.82 -4.91 1.22
C VAL A 118 -14.10 -4.24 1.71
N ARG A 119 -14.43 -4.35 3.01
CA ARG A 119 -15.64 -3.78 3.60
C ARG A 119 -15.71 -2.26 3.49
N TYR A 120 -14.57 -1.57 3.56
CA TYR A 120 -14.52 -0.12 3.37
C TYR A 120 -14.24 0.31 1.93
N GLY A 121 -14.25 -0.64 0.99
CA GLY A 121 -14.12 -0.39 -0.43
C GLY A 121 -12.72 0.07 -0.88
N TRP A 122 -11.68 -0.29 -0.17
CA TRP A 122 -10.29 0.03 -0.57
C TRP A 122 -9.61 -1.11 -1.31
N ALA A 123 -10.19 -2.31 -1.27
CA ALA A 123 -9.78 -3.47 -2.05
C ALA A 123 -11.00 -4.15 -2.68
N LEU A 124 -10.75 -4.91 -3.74
CA LEU A 124 -11.72 -5.81 -4.37
C LEU A 124 -11.65 -7.17 -3.69
N ALA A 125 -12.77 -7.86 -3.61
CA ALA A 125 -12.77 -9.28 -3.25
C ALA A 125 -12.09 -10.07 -4.37
N ASP A 126 -11.09 -10.87 -4.01
CA ASP A 126 -10.42 -11.80 -4.92
C ASP A 126 -11.03 -13.20 -4.78
N ASP A 127 -10.89 -14.03 -5.82
CA ASP A 127 -11.38 -15.41 -5.85
C ASP A 127 -10.54 -16.34 -4.95
N SER A 128 -10.47 -16.03 -3.67
CA SER A 128 -9.80 -16.89 -2.68
C SER A 128 -10.80 -17.76 -1.95
N PRO A 129 -10.66 -19.11 -2.03
CA PRO A 129 -11.52 -20.01 -1.24
C PRO A 129 -11.33 -19.86 0.28
N ALA A 130 -10.18 -19.33 0.71
CA ALA A 130 -9.85 -19.14 2.12
C ALA A 130 -10.42 -17.85 2.72
N ALA A 131 -10.76 -16.87 1.87
CA ALA A 131 -11.21 -15.56 2.28
C ALA A 131 -12.28 -15.01 1.32
N PRO A 132 -13.53 -15.52 1.37
CA PRO A 132 -14.60 -15.12 0.48
C PRO A 132 -15.22 -13.79 0.96
N PHE A 133 -14.65 -12.65 0.54
CA PHE A 133 -15.10 -11.31 0.94
C PHE A 133 -16.15 -10.71 0.00
N GLN A 134 -16.89 -11.50 -0.77
CA GLN A 134 -17.90 -11.03 -1.71
C GLN A 134 -19.05 -10.29 -1.02
N GLU A 135 -19.40 -10.69 0.20
CA GLU A 135 -20.44 -10.00 0.97
C GLU A 135 -19.98 -8.60 1.43
N GLU A 136 -18.76 -8.49 1.91
CA GLU A 136 -18.13 -7.23 2.30
C GLU A 136 -18.00 -6.27 1.12
N GLU A 137 -17.62 -6.78 -0.05
CA GLU A 137 -17.56 -6.00 -1.28
C GLU A 137 -18.94 -5.50 -1.69
N MET A 138 -19.94 -6.36 -1.68
CA MET A 138 -21.32 -5.99 -2.01
C MET A 138 -21.85 -4.91 -1.06
N GLN A 139 -21.55 -4.99 0.23
CA GLN A 139 -21.89 -3.95 1.20
C GLN A 139 -21.17 -2.63 0.89
N ALA A 140 -19.87 -2.69 0.59
CA ALA A 140 -19.09 -1.50 0.21
C ALA A 140 -19.67 -0.82 -1.06
N GLN A 141 -20.12 -1.61 -2.04
CA GLN A 141 -20.78 -1.12 -3.26
C GLN A 141 -22.11 -0.44 -2.95
N GLN A 142 -22.96 -1.06 -2.12
CA GLN A 142 -24.26 -0.51 -1.73
C GLN A 142 -24.14 0.79 -0.95
N GLU A 143 -23.13 0.90 -0.10
CA GLU A 143 -22.85 2.09 0.71
C GLU A 143 -21.98 3.13 -0.02
N ALA A 144 -21.61 2.85 -1.28
CA ALA A 144 -20.74 3.72 -2.10
C ALA A 144 -19.44 4.11 -1.40
N LEU A 145 -18.75 3.16 -0.75
CA LEU A 145 -17.53 3.39 0.00
C LEU A 145 -16.27 3.29 -0.86
N GLY A 146 -15.23 3.98 -0.46
CA GLY A 146 -13.90 3.88 -1.05
C GLY A 146 -13.89 4.09 -2.55
N ILE A 147 -13.46 3.09 -3.31
CA ILE A 147 -13.40 3.11 -4.79
C ILE A 147 -14.79 3.06 -5.44
N TRP A 148 -15.85 2.70 -4.69
CA TRP A 148 -17.22 2.57 -5.19
C TRP A 148 -18.03 3.86 -5.15
N ARG A 149 -17.54 4.91 -4.48
CA ARG A 149 -18.31 6.13 -4.16
C ARG A 149 -18.95 6.86 -5.35
N ASP A 150 -18.30 6.84 -6.51
CA ASP A 150 -18.78 7.50 -7.74
C ASP A 150 -18.83 6.54 -8.95
N GLY A 151 -18.68 5.26 -8.68
CA GLY A 151 -18.61 4.20 -9.67
C GLY A 151 -17.20 3.70 -9.90
N PHE A 152 -17.08 2.38 -9.90
CA PHE A 152 -15.82 1.69 -10.16
C PHE A 152 -15.51 1.66 -11.66
N MET A 153 -14.25 1.85 -12.00
CA MET A 153 -13.74 1.66 -13.35
C MET A 153 -12.96 0.34 -13.41
N PRO A 154 -13.43 -0.69 -14.15
CA PRO A 154 -12.72 -1.96 -14.25
C PRO A 154 -11.28 -1.78 -14.73
N PRO A 155 -10.34 -2.66 -14.34
CA PRO A 155 -8.94 -2.56 -14.76
C PRO A 155 -8.73 -2.50 -16.27
N SER A 156 -9.60 -3.10 -17.07
CA SER A 156 -9.59 -3.00 -18.53
C SER A 156 -9.88 -1.59 -19.04
N GLU A 157 -10.84 -0.90 -18.41
CA GLU A 157 -11.23 0.47 -18.81
C GLU A 157 -10.16 1.50 -18.43
N TRP A 158 -9.63 1.47 -17.20
CA TRP A 158 -8.62 2.45 -16.80
C TRP A 158 -7.28 2.24 -17.53
N ARG A 159 -6.91 0.99 -17.88
CA ARG A 159 -5.74 0.74 -18.73
C ARG A 159 -5.95 1.28 -20.15
N ALA A 160 -7.14 1.11 -20.69
CA ALA A 160 -7.48 1.69 -22.00
C ALA A 160 -7.47 3.22 -21.95
N ALA A 161 -8.00 3.83 -20.89
CA ALA A 161 -7.97 5.27 -20.68
C ALA A 161 -6.52 5.79 -20.56
N ALA A 162 -5.69 5.15 -19.74
CA ALA A 162 -4.27 5.51 -19.57
C ALA A 162 -3.49 5.37 -20.89
N SER A 163 -3.74 4.31 -21.69
CA SER A 163 -3.11 4.15 -23.01
C SER A 163 -3.61 5.17 -24.02
N SER A 164 -4.86 5.60 -23.96
CA SER A 164 -5.38 6.66 -24.85
C SER A 164 -4.78 8.03 -24.51
N GLU A 165 -4.58 8.36 -23.24
CA GLU A 165 -3.85 9.57 -22.82
C GLU A 165 -2.39 9.54 -23.28
N CYS A 166 -1.74 8.39 -23.19
CA CYS A 166 -0.36 8.21 -23.67
C CYS A 166 -0.28 8.32 -25.20
N ASN A 167 -1.28 7.84 -25.95
CA ASN A 167 -1.34 8.01 -27.39
C ASN A 167 -1.50 9.49 -27.79
N VAL A 168 -2.28 10.27 -27.05
CA VAL A 168 -2.40 11.72 -27.27
C VAL A 168 -1.06 12.42 -26.95
N CYS A 169 -0.36 12.01 -25.88
CA CYS A 169 0.97 12.51 -25.56
C CYS A 169 2.00 12.16 -26.63
N SER A 170 2.00 10.95 -27.17
CA SER A 170 2.88 10.52 -28.26
C SER A 170 2.62 11.31 -29.54
N ALA A 171 1.36 11.46 -29.95
CA ALA A 171 0.99 12.24 -31.13
C ALA A 171 1.40 13.72 -31.01
N ARG A 172 1.25 14.30 -29.80
CA ARG A 172 1.69 15.68 -29.52
C ARG A 172 3.22 15.79 -29.58
N HIS A 173 3.95 14.83 -29.02
CA HIS A 173 5.41 14.78 -29.08
C HIS A 173 5.90 14.69 -30.52
N GLU A 174 5.36 13.77 -31.31
CA GLU A 174 5.70 13.64 -32.74
C GLU A 174 5.41 14.90 -33.56
N SER A 175 4.31 15.60 -33.25
CA SER A 175 3.99 16.86 -33.94
C SER A 175 5.00 17.97 -33.64
N ILE A 176 5.48 18.03 -32.39
CA ILE A 176 6.52 18.98 -31.96
C ILE A 176 7.87 18.65 -32.61
N VAL A 177 8.26 17.38 -32.66
CA VAL A 177 9.50 16.94 -33.31
C VAL A 177 9.47 17.29 -34.80
N ARG A 178 8.40 16.92 -35.52
CA ARG A 178 8.22 17.28 -36.94
C ARG A 178 8.27 18.78 -37.18
N SER A 179 7.68 19.58 -36.32
CA SER A 179 7.72 21.04 -36.40
C SER A 179 9.12 21.62 -36.27
N LYS A 180 9.93 21.04 -35.38
CA LYS A 180 11.33 21.44 -35.15
C LYS A 180 12.22 21.06 -36.36
N GLU A 181 12.07 19.85 -36.89
CA GLU A 181 12.79 19.37 -38.05
C GLU A 181 12.50 20.25 -39.28
N LYS A 182 11.24 20.61 -39.53
CA LYS A 182 10.85 21.50 -40.62
C LYS A 182 11.47 22.89 -40.50
N ARG A 183 11.57 23.44 -39.31
CA ARG A 183 12.25 24.75 -39.06
C ARG A 183 13.76 24.68 -39.31
N GLN A 184 14.41 23.58 -38.94
CA GLN A 184 15.84 23.41 -39.22
C GLN A 184 16.15 23.27 -40.71
N GLN A 185 15.30 22.58 -41.48
CA GLN A 185 15.45 22.46 -42.91
C GLN A 185 15.26 23.81 -43.65
N THR A 186 14.31 24.64 -43.19
CA THR A 186 14.08 25.96 -43.78
C THR A 186 15.19 26.96 -43.46
N SER A 187 15.79 26.90 -42.27
CA SER A 187 16.90 27.77 -41.92
C SER A 187 18.25 27.35 -42.54
N GLY A 188 18.43 26.07 -42.86
CA GLY A 188 19.62 25.58 -43.58
C GLY A 188 19.63 25.95 -45.06
N SER A 189 18.47 26.14 -45.68
CA SER A 189 18.36 26.53 -47.10
C SER A 189 18.55 28.03 -47.37
N GLN A 190 18.49 28.88 -46.34
CA GLN A 190 18.68 30.34 -46.46
C GLN A 190 20.14 30.78 -46.29
N ASN A 191 21.06 29.90 -45.91
CA ASN A 191 22.48 30.20 -45.77
C ASN A 191 23.36 29.62 -46.89
N ALA A 192 22.76 29.20 -48.01
CA ALA A 192 23.46 28.57 -49.14
C ALA A 192 23.43 29.42 -50.44
N ASP A 193 23.10 30.72 -50.36
CA ASP A 193 23.22 31.69 -51.48
C ASP A 193 24.24 32.76 -51.18
#